data_1ec913a437ed4ffe3ad9fa20491046d4
#
_entry.id   1ec913a437ed4ffe3ad9fa20491046d4
#
_cell.length_a   1.000
_cell.length_b   1.000
_cell.length_c   1.000
_cell.angle_alpha   90.00
_cell.angle_beta   90.00
_cell.angle_gamma   90.00
#
_symmetry.space_group_name_H-M   'P 1'
#
loop_
_entity.id
_entity.type
_entity.pdbx_description
1 polymer ?
#
loop_
_entity_poly.entity_id
_entity_poly.type
_entity_poly.pdbx_seq_one_letter_code
_entity_poly.pdbx_strand_id
1 'polypeptide(L)'
;MTTQQAIEALHALPRLGQGTPGLASMQNLMDHLGNPEKDLQCIHIAGTNGKGSLAAMTSSILTAAGYKTGLTISPYVVDFRERFQIDGEMIPPRTLASLAQKVLDAIDAIELEGGEIPVQFEAVTALALLWFAREK
;
A
#
# COMPACT_ATOMS: atom_id res chain seq x y z
N MET A 1 5.45 11.92 -13.04
CA MET A 1 3.99 12.10 -12.92
C MET A 1 3.65 12.97 -11.73
N THR A 2 2.52 13.64 -11.77
CA THR A 2 2.02 14.40 -10.63
C THR A 2 1.34 13.47 -9.62
N THR A 3 1.14 13.96 -8.40
CA THR A 3 0.42 13.20 -7.37
C THR A 3 -0.99 12.84 -7.84
N GLN A 4 -1.69 13.76 -8.49
CA GLN A 4 -3.04 13.52 -9.00
C GLN A 4 -3.02 12.43 -10.09
N GLN A 5 -2.07 12.50 -11.01
CA GLN A 5 -1.90 11.47 -12.05
C GLN A 5 -1.62 10.10 -11.45
N ALA A 6 -0.81 10.06 -10.38
CA ALA A 6 -0.50 8.81 -9.67
C ALA A 6 -1.76 8.20 -9.05
N ILE A 7 -2.56 9.00 -8.38
CA ILE A 7 -3.82 8.55 -7.76
C ILE A 7 -4.80 8.05 -8.83
N GLU A 8 -4.93 8.77 -9.93
CA GLU A 8 -5.80 8.37 -11.04
C GLU A 8 -5.35 7.06 -11.68
N ALA A 9 -4.04 6.89 -11.87
CA ALA A 9 -3.48 5.66 -12.42
C ALA A 9 -3.74 4.45 -11.50
N LEU A 10 -3.59 4.62 -10.18
CA LEU A 10 -3.91 3.57 -9.22
C LEU A 10 -5.41 3.25 -9.23
N HIS A 11 -6.28 4.25 -9.30
CA HIS A 11 -7.72 4.05 -9.40
C HIS A 11 -8.16 3.40 -10.70
N ALA A 12 -7.37 3.51 -11.77
CA ALA A 12 -7.67 2.88 -13.05
C ALA A 12 -7.39 1.37 -13.07
N LEU A 13 -6.69 0.84 -12.07
CA LEU A 13 -6.44 -0.59 -11.97
C LEU A 13 -7.73 -1.37 -11.71
N PRO A 14 -7.80 -2.65 -12.12
CA PRO A 14 -8.97 -3.49 -11.87
C PRO A 14 -9.30 -3.56 -10.37
N ARG A 15 -10.58 -3.54 -10.03
CA ARG A 15 -11.02 -3.72 -8.64
C ARG A 15 -11.15 -5.19 -8.25
N LEU A 16 -11.41 -6.05 -9.22
CA LEU A 16 -11.55 -7.49 -9.01
C LEU A 16 -10.54 -8.21 -9.88
N GLY A 17 -9.89 -9.21 -9.30
CA GLY A 17 -9.01 -10.08 -10.04
C GLY A 17 -9.78 -10.96 -11.02
N GLN A 18 -9.09 -11.35 -12.11
CA GLN A 18 -9.66 -12.22 -13.14
C GLN A 18 -9.26 -13.68 -12.95
N GLY A 19 -8.33 -13.94 -12.03
CA GLY A 19 -7.81 -15.28 -11.79
C GLY A 19 -8.42 -15.95 -10.57
N THR A 20 -7.81 -17.07 -10.17
CA THR A 20 -8.17 -17.79 -8.96
C THR A 20 -7.89 -16.92 -7.73
N PRO A 21 -8.82 -16.82 -6.77
CA PRO A 21 -8.56 -16.10 -5.53
C PRO A 21 -7.33 -16.66 -4.82
N GLY A 22 -6.46 -15.75 -4.32
CA GLY A 22 -5.26 -16.14 -3.61
C GLY A 22 -4.23 -15.03 -3.57
N LEU A 23 -3.02 -15.37 -3.17
CA LEU A 23 -1.93 -14.41 -2.98
C LEU A 23 -0.93 -14.36 -4.15
N ALA A 24 -1.14 -15.14 -5.19
CA ALA A 24 -0.15 -15.26 -6.29
C ALA A 24 0.14 -13.92 -6.96
N SER A 25 -0.90 -13.13 -7.26
CA SER A 25 -0.74 -11.82 -7.88
C SER A 25 0.03 -10.86 -6.98
N MET A 26 -0.32 -10.81 -5.69
CA MET A 26 0.36 -9.96 -4.72
C MET A 26 1.81 -10.41 -4.50
N GLN A 27 2.06 -11.71 -4.41
CA GLN A 27 3.41 -12.23 -4.25
C GLN A 27 4.29 -11.86 -5.43
N ASN A 28 3.76 -11.98 -6.65
CA ASN A 28 4.49 -11.61 -7.86
C ASN A 28 4.82 -10.11 -7.88
N LEU A 29 3.88 -9.26 -7.48
CA LEU A 29 4.13 -7.83 -7.36
C LEU A 29 5.21 -7.54 -6.32
N MET A 30 5.14 -8.17 -5.15
CA MET A 30 6.18 -8.01 -4.12
C MET A 30 7.55 -8.44 -4.63
N ASP A 31 7.64 -9.56 -5.36
CA ASP A 31 8.89 -10.02 -5.93
C ASP A 31 9.50 -8.98 -6.89
N HIS A 32 8.68 -8.34 -7.72
CA HIS A 32 9.13 -7.29 -8.62
C HIS A 32 9.57 -6.01 -7.89
N LEU A 33 9.11 -5.80 -6.66
CA LEU A 33 9.46 -4.65 -5.84
C LEU A 33 10.59 -4.94 -4.83
N GLY A 34 11.15 -6.15 -4.84
CA GLY A 34 12.24 -6.54 -3.95
C GLY A 34 11.80 -7.04 -2.57
N ASN A 35 10.56 -7.48 -2.44
CA ASN A 35 10.00 -8.05 -1.21
C ASN A 35 10.15 -7.12 0.01
N PRO A 36 9.63 -5.89 -0.06
CA PRO A 36 9.77 -4.93 1.03
C PRO A 36 9.11 -5.38 2.33
N GLU A 37 8.10 -6.25 2.25
CA GLU A 37 7.38 -6.78 3.41
C GLU A 37 8.28 -7.60 4.35
N LYS A 38 9.36 -8.17 3.84
CA LYS A 38 10.28 -8.99 4.65
C LYS A 38 11.08 -8.17 5.66
N ASP A 39 11.16 -6.86 5.44
CA ASP A 39 11.87 -5.95 6.34
C ASP A 39 10.97 -5.36 7.43
N LEU A 40 9.71 -5.74 7.48
CA LEU A 40 8.71 -5.13 8.34
C LEU A 40 8.15 -6.12 9.36
N GLN A 41 7.85 -5.60 10.56
CA GLN A 41 7.03 -6.29 11.55
C GLN A 41 5.64 -5.67 11.47
N CYS A 42 4.62 -6.49 11.28
CA CYS A 42 3.27 -6.02 11.02
C CYS A 42 2.28 -6.52 12.05
N ILE A 43 1.32 -5.65 12.40
CA ILE A 43 0.11 -6.02 13.12
C ILE A 43 -1.02 -5.96 12.11
N HIS A 44 -1.70 -7.08 11.91
CA HIS A 44 -2.83 -7.17 10.98
C HIS A 44 -4.13 -7.11 11.75
N ILE A 45 -4.98 -6.14 11.40
CA ILE A 45 -6.29 -5.94 12.02
C ILE A 45 -7.36 -6.29 10.99
N ALA A 46 -8.20 -7.26 11.33
CA ALA A 46 -9.29 -7.71 10.48
C ALA A 46 -10.59 -7.74 11.27
N GLY A 47 -11.71 -7.67 10.57
CA GLY A 47 -13.04 -7.72 11.19
C GLY A 47 -14.07 -6.97 10.36
N THR A 48 -15.32 -7.00 10.79
CA THR A 48 -16.42 -6.33 10.09
C THR A 48 -16.58 -4.87 10.51
N ASN A 49 -16.34 -4.55 11.78
CA ASN A 49 -16.53 -3.21 12.32
C ASN A 49 -15.33 -2.78 13.17
N GLY A 50 -15.04 -1.47 13.18
CA GLY A 50 -14.06 -0.89 14.08
C GLY A 50 -12.61 -1.09 13.67
N LYS A 51 -12.32 -1.66 12.51
CA LYS A 51 -10.94 -1.89 12.04
C LYS A 51 -10.12 -0.61 11.99
N GLY A 52 -10.66 0.42 11.33
CA GLY A 52 -9.97 1.69 11.19
C GLY A 52 -9.71 2.38 12.53
N SER A 53 -10.69 2.36 13.43
CA SER A 53 -10.56 2.94 14.76
C SER A 53 -9.52 2.21 15.60
N LEU A 54 -9.53 0.88 15.58
CA LEU A 54 -8.55 0.08 16.31
C LEU A 54 -7.14 0.28 15.74
N ALA A 55 -7.00 0.34 14.41
CA ALA A 55 -5.72 0.60 13.77
C ALA A 55 -5.17 1.97 14.13
N ALA A 56 -6.01 3.01 14.12
CA ALA A 56 -5.61 4.36 14.48
C ALA A 56 -5.16 4.44 15.95
N MET A 57 -5.91 3.81 16.87
CA MET A 57 -5.55 3.77 18.29
C MET A 57 -4.24 3.01 18.51
N THR A 58 -4.09 1.85 17.89
CA THR A 58 -2.87 1.03 18.01
C THR A 58 -1.66 1.81 17.49
N SER A 59 -1.79 2.45 16.35
CA SER A 59 -0.73 3.28 15.76
C SER A 59 -0.33 4.42 16.70
N SER A 60 -1.31 5.09 17.28
CA SER A 60 -1.08 6.19 18.22
C SER A 60 -0.33 5.72 19.46
N ILE A 61 -0.71 4.58 20.02
CA ILE A 61 -0.07 3.99 21.20
C ILE A 61 1.40 3.63 20.89
N LEU A 62 1.63 2.97 19.77
CA LEU A 62 2.98 2.56 19.38
C LEU A 62 3.88 3.76 19.09
N THR A 63 3.35 4.79 18.44
CA THR A 63 4.09 6.03 18.20
C THR A 63 4.46 6.71 19.51
N ALA A 64 3.51 6.79 20.45
CA ALA A 64 3.75 7.36 21.78
C ALA A 64 4.78 6.54 22.58
N ALA A 65 4.84 5.23 22.34
CA ALA A 65 5.83 4.36 22.98
C ALA A 65 7.23 4.45 22.36
N GLY A 66 7.42 5.25 21.33
CA GLY A 66 8.72 5.48 20.70
C GLY A 66 8.99 4.64 19.47
N TYR A 67 8.02 3.86 18.99
CA TYR A 67 8.19 3.10 17.76
C TYR A 67 7.86 3.96 16.55
N LYS A 68 8.66 3.82 15.49
CA LYS A 68 8.31 4.39 14.18
C LYS A 68 7.23 3.50 13.58
N THR A 69 6.03 4.04 13.44
CA THR A 69 4.83 3.25 13.16
C THR A 69 4.17 3.67 11.87
N GLY A 70 4.14 2.75 10.90
CA GLY A 70 3.37 2.90 9.67
C GLY A 70 1.93 2.46 9.89
N LEU A 71 1.01 3.15 9.23
CA LEU A 71 -0.41 2.82 9.25
C LEU A 71 -0.95 2.84 7.82
N THR A 72 -1.57 1.74 7.42
CA THR A 72 -2.35 1.69 6.19
C THR A 72 -3.77 1.30 6.51
N ILE A 73 -4.72 2.06 6.00
CA ILE A 73 -6.16 1.86 6.24
C ILE A 73 -6.92 1.88 4.91
N SER A 74 -8.10 1.28 4.92
CA SER A 74 -9.01 1.29 3.78
C SER A 74 -10.45 1.16 4.30
N PRO A 75 -11.38 1.96 3.79
CA PRO A 75 -11.20 3.06 2.85
C PRO A 75 -10.66 4.33 3.52
N TYR A 76 -10.30 5.34 2.69
CA TYR A 76 -10.01 6.68 3.19
C TYR A 76 -11.32 7.50 3.32
N VAL A 77 -11.29 8.58 4.09
CA VAL A 77 -12.46 9.42 4.32
C VAL A 77 -12.43 10.68 3.45
N VAL A 78 -11.35 11.44 3.50
CA VAL A 78 -11.22 12.73 2.81
C VAL A 78 -10.10 12.74 1.78
N ASP A 79 -8.92 12.29 2.18
CA ASP A 79 -7.70 12.35 1.36
C ASP A 79 -7.18 10.94 1.10
N PHE A 80 -6.93 10.61 -0.17
CA PHE A 80 -6.36 9.32 -0.56
C PHE A 80 -5.09 8.98 0.23
N ARG A 81 -4.29 9.99 0.58
CA ARG A 81 -3.05 9.81 1.34
C ARG A 81 -3.26 9.34 2.78
N GLU A 82 -4.48 9.37 3.30
CA GLU A 82 -4.81 8.78 4.62
C GLU A 82 -4.48 7.30 4.69
N ARG A 83 -4.42 6.62 3.54
CA ARG A 83 -4.04 5.20 3.45
C ARG A 83 -2.57 4.96 3.77
N PHE A 84 -1.77 6.02 3.84
CA PHE A 84 -0.32 5.93 3.99
C PHE A 84 0.14 6.93 5.05
N GLN A 85 0.36 6.46 6.26
CA GLN A 85 0.78 7.33 7.36
C GLN A 85 1.97 6.71 8.09
N ILE A 86 2.89 7.56 8.53
CA ILE A 86 3.97 7.19 9.45
C ILE A 86 3.92 8.20 10.60
N ASP A 87 3.83 7.68 11.83
CA ASP A 87 3.79 8.48 13.06
C ASP A 87 2.70 9.58 13.01
N GLY A 88 1.55 9.24 12.43
CA GLY A 88 0.41 10.13 12.32
C GLY A 88 0.46 11.12 11.16
N GLU A 89 1.51 11.10 10.35
CA GLU A 89 1.66 12.00 9.21
C GLU A 89 1.45 11.27 7.89
N MET A 90 0.65 11.87 7.01
CA MET A 90 0.39 11.32 5.68
C MET A 90 1.63 11.39 4.80
N ILE A 91 1.75 10.43 3.88
CA ILE A 91 2.81 10.40 2.90
C ILE A 91 2.91 11.74 2.13
N PRO A 92 4.11 12.32 1.98
CA PRO A 92 4.26 13.52 1.15
C PRO A 92 3.83 13.28 -0.30
N PRO A 93 3.19 14.26 -0.95
CA PRO A 93 2.70 14.09 -2.33
C PRO A 93 3.76 13.61 -3.33
N ARG A 94 4.97 14.15 -3.26
CA ARG A 94 6.06 13.75 -4.16
C ARG A 94 6.49 12.30 -3.92
N THR A 95 6.51 11.88 -2.67
CA THR A 95 6.87 10.51 -2.30
C THR A 95 5.81 9.54 -2.82
N LEU A 96 4.52 9.90 -2.67
CA LEU A 96 3.43 9.11 -3.21
C LEU A 96 3.59 8.93 -4.73
N ALA A 97 3.81 10.03 -5.46
CA ALA A 97 3.98 9.98 -6.91
C ALA A 97 5.18 9.11 -7.33
N SER A 98 6.31 9.25 -6.65
CA SER A 98 7.52 8.49 -6.94
C SER A 98 7.33 6.99 -6.69
N LEU A 99 6.73 6.62 -5.56
CA LEU A 99 6.49 5.21 -5.24
C LEU A 99 5.38 4.61 -6.08
N ALA A 100 4.35 5.38 -6.41
CA ALA A 100 3.31 4.94 -7.34
C ALA A 100 3.91 4.60 -8.71
N GLN A 101 4.85 5.41 -9.19
CA GLN A 101 5.54 5.12 -10.46
C GLN A 101 6.26 3.77 -10.39
N LYS A 102 6.96 3.49 -9.29
CA LYS A 102 7.65 2.21 -9.11
C LYS A 102 6.68 1.03 -9.12
N VAL A 103 5.56 1.16 -8.43
CA VAL A 103 4.53 0.12 -8.39
C VAL A 103 3.94 -0.10 -9.79
N LEU A 104 3.61 0.97 -10.49
CA LEU A 104 3.06 0.89 -11.84
C LEU A 104 4.05 0.31 -12.84
N ASP A 105 5.33 0.67 -12.74
CA ASP A 105 6.38 0.09 -13.58
C ASP A 105 6.51 -1.43 -13.34
N ALA A 106 6.41 -1.86 -12.08
CA ALA A 106 6.42 -3.29 -11.74
C ALA A 106 5.21 -4.01 -12.33
N ILE A 107 4.04 -3.38 -12.29
CA ILE A 107 2.80 -3.93 -12.89
C ILE A 107 2.95 -4.04 -14.40
N ASP A 108 3.53 -3.04 -15.06
CA ASP A 108 3.78 -3.09 -16.51
C ASP A 108 4.73 -4.25 -16.86
N ALA A 109 5.76 -4.48 -16.05
CA ALA A 109 6.67 -5.60 -16.24
C ALA A 109 5.95 -6.95 -16.10
N ILE A 110 5.06 -7.07 -15.13
CA ILE A 110 4.24 -8.27 -14.92
C ILE A 110 3.35 -8.53 -16.14
N GLU A 111 2.71 -7.48 -16.65
CA GLU A 111 1.85 -7.57 -17.84
C GLU A 111 2.64 -8.04 -19.05
N LEU A 112 3.84 -7.50 -19.27
CA LEU A 112 4.72 -7.89 -20.38
C LEU A 112 5.16 -9.35 -20.28
N GLU A 113 5.30 -9.88 -19.08
CA GLU A 113 5.64 -11.29 -18.84
C GLU A 113 4.43 -12.23 -18.96
N GLY A 114 3.24 -11.68 -19.21
CA GLY A 114 2.00 -12.45 -19.30
C GLY A 114 1.39 -12.83 -17.95
N GLY A 115 1.85 -12.18 -16.86
CA GLY A 115 1.31 -12.40 -15.53
C GLY A 115 -0.02 -11.69 -15.30
N GLU A 116 -0.70 -12.07 -14.24
CA GLU A 116 -1.96 -11.46 -13.84
C GLU A 116 -1.71 -10.04 -13.30
N ILE A 117 -2.48 -9.07 -13.83
CA ILE A 117 -2.37 -7.68 -13.39
C ILE A 117 -2.93 -7.55 -11.98
N PRO A 118 -2.15 -7.00 -11.03
CA PRO A 118 -2.64 -6.76 -9.67
C PRO A 118 -3.88 -5.87 -9.64
N VAL A 119 -4.77 -6.14 -8.69
CA VAL A 119 -5.94 -5.28 -8.47
C VAL A 119 -5.53 -4.03 -7.69
N GLN A 120 -6.41 -3.04 -7.69
CA GLN A 120 -6.19 -1.74 -7.06
C GLN A 120 -5.73 -1.87 -5.61
N PHE A 121 -6.42 -2.69 -4.81
CA PHE A 121 -6.08 -2.89 -3.40
C PHE A 121 -4.68 -3.48 -3.22
N GLU A 122 -4.28 -4.41 -4.08
CA GLU A 122 -2.94 -5.00 -4.04
C GLU A 122 -1.87 -3.96 -4.34
N ALA A 123 -2.09 -3.13 -5.34
CA ALA A 123 -1.16 -2.06 -5.71
C ALA A 123 -1.02 -1.01 -4.59
N VAL A 124 -2.13 -0.61 -3.98
CA VAL A 124 -2.13 0.34 -2.87
C VAL A 124 -1.42 -0.23 -1.65
N THR A 125 -1.67 -1.49 -1.32
CA THR A 125 -0.99 -2.16 -0.21
C THR A 125 0.52 -2.28 -0.48
N ALA A 126 0.90 -2.63 -1.70
CA ALA A 126 2.30 -2.71 -2.10
C ALA A 126 3.02 -1.37 -1.94
N LEU A 127 2.37 -0.28 -2.32
CA LEU A 127 2.92 1.06 -2.16
C LEU A 127 3.16 1.38 -0.68
N ALA A 128 2.20 1.06 0.18
CA ALA A 128 2.34 1.27 1.62
C ALA A 128 3.54 0.51 2.19
N LEU A 129 3.65 -0.78 1.88
CA LEU A 129 4.74 -1.62 2.36
C LEU A 129 6.10 -1.12 1.84
N LEU A 130 6.16 -0.70 0.58
CA LEU A 130 7.36 -0.17 -0.02
C LEU A 130 7.82 1.11 0.69
N TRP A 131 6.89 2.01 1.00
CA TRP A 131 7.19 3.24 1.73
C TRP A 131 7.67 2.94 3.16
N PHE A 132 6.96 2.08 3.88
CA PHE A 132 7.33 1.72 5.24
C PHE A 132 8.73 1.10 5.32
N ALA A 133 9.05 0.20 4.41
CA ALA A 133 10.37 -0.42 4.36
C ALA A 133 11.47 0.60 4.06
N ARG A 134 11.19 1.55 3.18
CA ARG A 134 12.13 2.61 2.83
C ARG A 134 12.43 3.55 4.02
N GLU A 135 11.42 3.85 4.82
CA GLU A 135 11.50 4.87 5.88
C GLU A 135 11.87 4.29 7.26
N LYS A 136 12.04 2.99 7.38
CA LYS A 136 12.34 2.35 8.67
C LYS A 136 13.62 2.86 9.35
#